data_a6915343417a0eb13036fa0ede8f103f
#
_entry.id   a6915343417a0eb13036fa0ede8f103f
#
_cell.length_a   1.000
_cell.length_b   1.000
_cell.length_c   1.000
_cell.angle_alpha   90.00
_cell.angle_beta   90.00
_cell.angle_gamma   90.00
#
_symmetry.space_group_name_H-M   'P 1'
#
loop_
_entity.id
_entity.type
_entity.pdbx_description
1 polymer ?
#
loop_
_entity_poly.entity_id
_entity_poly.type
_entity_poly.pdbx_seq_one_letter_code
_entity_poly.pdbx_strand_id
1 'polypeptide(L)'
;MKKIIYTMIIACTTLFASCDSWLEVKPYDQIAEGELKKSEEGYQKMLNGIYIDLNSDALYGQTLSVEMIEVMGGAYTIGTDNSVWGNYKDLSSYQYNTEYWRNRLDQTWNKAYALILNCNKILETIDGNKNLFTDGSYYIIKGEALALRAMLHFDMLRLFGPVYSKDSDKKAIPYYTKQTNSPEPILTAQEVMEKITTDYEDALNYLANDPVKTEGTMMSSTEDGSSNFLRYRALRLNYYAVEALMARAYLYMGNKTEAFKYATDVIKTADQNIFPFVDKNLVIGSPADPDRIFSSEVLFALTNTSRGTIHKNFFDPSRLPNYVFRMDDSMMSNLVYGGAATTGGYQDDYRYRACWMATGSNRYFYKYSDMVANGSIQNTMIPMVRLGEMFLIAAESQSGDLKAGVQYVNALRRNRGVANLTTLTPDLLKYEYIRELYGEGQLFFLYKRLNSDIITSATSSKNPKASDLIFVVPLPDTETENR
;
A
#
# COMPACT_ATOMS: atom_id res chain seq x y z
N MET A 1 -44.38 -26.21 -62.40
CA MET A 1 -43.29 -26.63 -61.45
C MET A 1 -42.01 -25.83 -61.60
N LYS A 2 -41.43 -25.64 -62.77
CA LYS A 2 -40.17 -24.88 -62.92
C LYS A 2 -40.25 -23.42 -62.43
N LYS A 3 -41.34 -22.70 -62.62
CA LYS A 3 -41.48 -21.29 -62.11
C LYS A 3 -41.60 -21.17 -60.58
N ILE A 4 -42.16 -22.18 -59.91
CA ILE A 4 -42.27 -22.21 -58.44
C ILE A 4 -40.90 -22.48 -57.81
N ILE A 5 -40.06 -23.29 -58.44
CA ILE A 5 -38.70 -23.59 -57.98
C ILE A 5 -37.78 -22.35 -58.10
N TYR A 6 -37.90 -21.57 -59.18
CA TYR A 6 -37.13 -20.34 -59.32
C TYR A 6 -37.56 -19.25 -58.31
N THR A 7 -38.86 -19.15 -57.99
CA THR A 7 -39.35 -18.22 -56.96
C THR A 7 -38.91 -18.60 -55.55
N MET A 8 -38.79 -19.91 -55.28
CA MET A 8 -38.30 -20.44 -54.00
C MET A 8 -36.81 -20.28 -53.83
N ILE A 9 -36.03 -20.37 -54.91
CA ILE A 9 -34.56 -20.14 -54.91
C ILE A 9 -34.23 -18.66 -54.68
N ILE A 10 -34.97 -17.74 -55.30
CA ILE A 10 -34.79 -16.29 -55.12
C ILE A 10 -35.23 -15.87 -53.72
N ALA A 11 -36.27 -16.47 -53.12
CA ALA A 11 -36.66 -16.20 -51.74
C ALA A 11 -35.66 -16.71 -50.71
N CYS A 12 -34.94 -17.82 -50.98
CA CYS A 12 -33.87 -18.33 -50.09
C CYS A 12 -32.56 -17.51 -50.17
N THR A 13 -32.24 -16.89 -51.32
CA THR A 13 -31.01 -16.09 -51.45
C THR A 13 -31.14 -14.69 -50.81
N THR A 14 -32.35 -14.17 -50.60
CA THR A 14 -32.54 -12.90 -49.88
C THR A 14 -32.52 -13.03 -48.35
N LEU A 15 -32.57 -14.26 -47.82
CA LEU A 15 -32.49 -14.52 -46.37
C LEU A 15 -31.03 -14.59 -45.82
N PHE A 16 -30.02 -14.60 -46.69
CA PHE A 16 -28.60 -14.57 -46.27
C PHE A 16 -27.96 -13.19 -46.29
N ALA A 17 -28.70 -12.12 -46.64
CA ALA A 17 -28.21 -10.76 -46.63
C ALA A 17 -28.66 -9.99 -45.35
N SER A 18 -28.79 -10.70 -44.23
CA SER A 18 -29.19 -10.07 -42.95
C SER A 18 -28.11 -10.19 -41.92
N CYS A 19 -27.52 -9.06 -41.61
CA CYS A 19 -26.87 -8.72 -40.36
C CYS A 19 -25.53 -9.40 -40.00
N ASP A 20 -24.46 -9.05 -40.69
CA ASP A 20 -23.12 -9.15 -40.11
C ASP A 20 -22.89 -8.15 -38.93
N SER A 21 -23.72 -7.10 -38.85
CA SER A 21 -23.58 -6.11 -37.77
C SER A 21 -24.25 -6.50 -36.45
N TRP A 22 -25.03 -7.57 -36.38
CA TRP A 22 -25.70 -8.01 -35.14
C TRP A 22 -24.91 -9.06 -34.37
N LEU A 23 -23.85 -9.58 -34.92
CA LEU A 23 -22.94 -10.56 -34.28
C LEU A 23 -21.57 -9.96 -33.88
N GLU A 24 -21.31 -8.69 -34.13
CA GLU A 24 -20.26 -7.98 -33.43
C GLU A 24 -20.76 -7.62 -32.04
N VAL A 25 -20.86 -8.61 -31.17
CA VAL A 25 -20.84 -8.37 -29.73
C VAL A 25 -19.42 -7.93 -29.41
N LYS A 26 -19.16 -6.63 -29.58
CA LYS A 26 -17.97 -6.05 -28.94
C LYS A 26 -18.08 -6.41 -27.46
N PRO A 27 -17.04 -7.02 -26.85
CA PRO A 27 -17.09 -7.30 -25.43
C PRO A 27 -17.54 -6.02 -24.72
N TYR A 28 -18.50 -6.15 -23.83
CA TYR A 28 -19.14 -5.03 -23.11
C TYR A 28 -18.08 -4.08 -22.51
N ASP A 29 -16.94 -4.63 -22.13
CA ASP A 29 -15.78 -3.93 -21.56
C ASP A 29 -15.08 -2.99 -22.56
N GLN A 30 -15.00 -3.33 -23.86
CA GLN A 30 -14.33 -2.47 -24.85
C GLN A 30 -15.20 -1.29 -25.33
N ILE A 31 -16.50 -1.47 -25.35
CA ILE A 31 -17.42 -0.36 -25.63
C ILE A 31 -17.38 0.63 -24.47
N ALA A 32 -17.36 0.12 -23.23
CA ALA A 32 -17.30 0.94 -22.03
C ALA A 32 -16.02 1.79 -21.97
N GLU A 33 -14.83 1.24 -22.28
CA GLU A 33 -13.57 1.99 -22.23
C GLU A 33 -13.51 3.14 -23.23
N GLY A 34 -13.96 2.91 -24.47
CA GLY A 34 -13.99 3.95 -25.50
C GLY A 34 -14.95 5.11 -25.16
N GLU A 35 -16.05 4.82 -24.49
CA GLU A 35 -17.01 5.85 -24.03
C GLU A 35 -16.48 6.60 -22.81
N LEU A 36 -15.78 5.93 -21.88
CA LEU A 36 -15.19 6.57 -20.69
C LEU A 36 -14.20 7.69 -21.08
N LYS A 37 -13.42 7.49 -22.14
CA LYS A 37 -12.44 8.47 -22.61
C LYS A 37 -13.03 9.73 -23.28
N LYS A 38 -14.36 9.84 -23.40
CA LYS A 38 -15.04 10.96 -24.05
C LYS A 38 -15.53 12.04 -23.08
N SER A 39 -15.38 11.86 -21.79
CA SER A 39 -15.85 12.81 -20.78
C SER A 39 -14.93 12.86 -19.55
N GLU A 40 -14.94 13.99 -18.85
CA GLU A 40 -14.24 14.15 -17.56
C GLU A 40 -14.70 13.09 -16.56
N GLU A 41 -16.02 12.89 -16.40
CA GLU A 41 -16.59 11.88 -15.50
C GLU A 41 -16.08 10.47 -15.83
N GLY A 42 -15.89 10.17 -17.12
CA GLY A 42 -15.34 8.90 -17.58
C GLY A 42 -13.89 8.69 -17.09
N TYR A 43 -13.03 9.70 -17.21
CA TYR A 43 -11.66 9.64 -16.66
C TYR A 43 -11.66 9.53 -15.14
N GLN A 44 -12.56 10.23 -14.44
CA GLN A 44 -12.75 10.09 -13.00
C GLN A 44 -13.14 8.65 -12.62
N LYS A 45 -14.04 8.03 -13.39
CA LYS A 45 -14.43 6.61 -13.20
C LYS A 45 -13.27 5.65 -13.45
N MET A 46 -12.47 5.89 -14.50
CA MET A 46 -11.26 5.07 -14.77
C MET A 46 -10.29 5.12 -13.60
N LEU A 47 -10.00 6.32 -13.09
CA LEU A 47 -9.10 6.49 -11.95
C LEU A 47 -9.67 5.89 -10.66
N ASN A 48 -10.96 6.10 -10.37
CA ASN A 48 -11.64 5.51 -9.23
C ASN A 48 -11.64 3.98 -9.28
N GLY A 49 -11.79 3.38 -10.47
CA GLY A 49 -11.69 1.95 -10.70
C GLY A 49 -10.32 1.39 -10.25
N ILE A 50 -9.23 2.13 -10.51
CA ILE A 50 -7.90 1.73 -10.03
C ILE A 50 -7.87 1.71 -8.49
N TYR A 51 -8.36 2.76 -7.82
CA TYR A 51 -8.40 2.80 -6.34
C TYR A 51 -9.25 1.68 -5.74
N ILE A 52 -10.39 1.34 -6.36
CA ILE A 52 -11.23 0.22 -5.93
C ILE A 52 -10.46 -1.09 -6.06
N ASP A 53 -9.81 -1.30 -7.18
CA ASP A 53 -9.09 -2.53 -7.51
C ASP A 53 -7.80 -2.73 -6.69
N LEU A 54 -7.19 -1.65 -6.17
CA LEU A 54 -6.10 -1.74 -5.19
C LEU A 54 -6.52 -2.47 -3.91
N ASN A 55 -7.82 -2.49 -3.57
CA ASN A 55 -8.37 -3.21 -2.44
C ASN A 55 -8.57 -4.72 -2.68
N SER A 56 -8.15 -5.25 -3.82
CA SER A 56 -8.22 -6.72 -4.03
C SER A 56 -7.37 -7.46 -3.00
N ASP A 57 -7.80 -8.67 -2.65
CA ASP A 57 -7.06 -9.54 -1.72
C ASP A 57 -5.64 -9.87 -2.22
N ALA A 58 -5.45 -9.87 -3.54
CA ALA A 58 -4.13 -10.08 -4.16
C ALA A 58 -3.16 -8.90 -3.95
N LEU A 59 -3.67 -7.72 -3.59
CA LEU A 59 -2.87 -6.51 -3.34
C LEU A 59 -3.05 -6.02 -1.89
N TYR A 60 -3.48 -4.78 -1.72
CA TYR A 60 -3.48 -4.11 -0.42
C TYR A 60 -4.73 -4.42 0.42
N GLY A 61 -5.77 -5.05 -0.18
CA GLY A 61 -6.92 -5.55 0.59
C GLY A 61 -6.53 -6.62 1.60
N GLN A 62 -5.43 -7.36 1.37
CA GLN A 62 -4.96 -8.42 2.25
C GLN A 62 -3.46 -8.70 2.11
N THR A 63 -3.00 -9.18 0.94
CA THR A 63 -1.68 -9.79 0.71
C THR A 63 -0.52 -8.85 1.01
N LEU A 64 -0.56 -7.62 0.51
CA LEU A 64 0.51 -6.62 0.65
C LEU A 64 0.31 -5.65 1.83
N SER A 65 -0.67 -5.90 2.69
CA SER A 65 -0.91 -5.10 3.88
C SER A 65 -0.74 -5.92 5.17
N VAL A 66 -1.64 -6.85 5.44
CA VAL A 66 -1.74 -7.51 6.76
C VAL A 66 -1.37 -8.99 6.74
N GLU A 67 -1.27 -9.62 5.57
CA GLU A 67 -1.11 -11.07 5.45
C GLU A 67 0.32 -11.46 5.04
N MET A 68 0.51 -11.78 3.75
CA MET A 68 1.75 -12.36 3.21
C MET A 68 2.98 -11.55 3.60
N ILE A 69 2.95 -10.26 3.34
CA ILE A 69 4.11 -9.37 3.54
C ILE A 69 4.49 -9.21 5.02
N GLU A 70 3.52 -9.23 5.94
CA GLU A 70 3.78 -9.15 7.38
C GLU A 70 4.27 -10.49 7.94
N VAL A 71 3.78 -11.63 7.42
CA VAL A 71 4.33 -12.95 7.74
C VAL A 71 5.80 -13.04 7.32
N MET A 72 6.12 -12.59 6.10
CA MET A 72 7.50 -12.51 5.61
C MET A 72 8.36 -11.56 6.46
N GLY A 73 7.77 -10.50 6.99
CA GLY A 73 8.41 -9.56 7.93
C GLY A 73 8.57 -10.09 9.35
N GLY A 74 8.16 -11.33 9.63
CA GLY A 74 8.29 -11.94 10.96
C GLY A 74 7.37 -11.33 12.02
N ALA A 75 6.33 -10.58 11.62
CA ALA A 75 5.45 -9.87 12.53
C ALA A 75 4.63 -10.79 13.42
N TYR A 76 4.29 -11.99 12.93
CA TYR A 76 3.33 -12.87 13.58
C TYR A 76 3.93 -14.17 14.09
N THR A 77 3.42 -14.63 15.21
CA THR A 77 3.61 -16.01 15.67
C THR A 77 2.75 -16.94 14.81
N ILE A 78 3.38 -17.90 14.16
CA ILE A 78 2.72 -18.88 13.31
C ILE A 78 2.60 -20.22 14.04
N GLY A 79 1.38 -20.77 14.13
CA GLY A 79 1.12 -22.07 14.73
C GLY A 79 1.84 -23.20 14.00
N THR A 80 2.19 -24.25 14.74
CA THR A 80 2.97 -25.39 14.21
C THR A 80 2.11 -26.57 13.77
N ASP A 81 0.79 -26.52 13.96
CA ASP A 81 -0.12 -27.60 13.56
C ASP A 81 -0.37 -27.60 12.03
N ASN A 82 -0.72 -28.78 11.50
CA ASN A 82 -0.96 -28.98 10.08
C ASN A 82 -2.33 -28.49 9.60
N SER A 83 -2.83 -27.42 10.19
CA SER A 83 -4.12 -26.86 9.88
C SER A 83 -4.10 -25.98 8.62
N VAL A 84 -5.21 -25.26 8.39
CA VAL A 84 -5.36 -24.23 7.33
C VAL A 84 -4.20 -23.20 7.32
N TRP A 85 -3.45 -23.07 8.42
CA TRP A 85 -2.29 -22.20 8.58
C TRP A 85 -0.96 -22.83 8.14
N GLY A 86 -0.97 -24.08 7.65
CA GLY A 86 0.24 -24.75 7.17
C GLY A 86 1.00 -23.97 6.11
N ASN A 87 0.28 -23.31 5.20
CA ASN A 87 0.88 -22.45 4.19
C ASN A 87 1.68 -21.28 4.80
N TYR A 88 1.20 -20.68 5.90
CA TYR A 88 1.93 -19.60 6.56
C TYR A 88 3.22 -20.06 7.25
N LYS A 89 3.27 -21.33 7.66
CA LYS A 89 4.50 -21.93 8.18
C LYS A 89 5.56 -22.01 7.08
N ASP A 90 5.19 -22.43 5.89
CA ASP A 90 6.09 -22.45 4.73
C ASP A 90 6.58 -21.05 4.41
N LEU A 91 5.68 -20.06 4.38
CA LEU A 91 6.01 -18.67 4.13
C LEU A 91 6.92 -18.08 5.22
N SER A 92 6.65 -18.36 6.50
CA SER A 92 7.49 -17.90 7.61
C SER A 92 8.89 -18.52 7.60
N SER A 93 9.06 -19.61 6.84
CA SER A 93 10.33 -20.26 6.53
C SER A 93 10.88 -19.88 5.13
N TYR A 94 10.27 -18.88 4.47
CA TYR A 94 10.66 -18.34 3.16
C TYR A 94 10.63 -19.38 2.02
N GLN A 95 9.72 -20.35 2.11
CA GLN A 95 9.50 -21.36 1.08
C GLN A 95 8.50 -20.82 0.03
N TYR A 96 8.98 -19.95 -0.84
CA TYR A 96 8.15 -19.30 -1.88
C TYR A 96 7.67 -20.23 -2.99
N ASN A 97 8.34 -21.38 -3.18
CA ASN A 97 8.10 -22.29 -4.30
C ASN A 97 6.99 -23.33 -4.05
N THR A 98 6.27 -23.27 -2.93
CA THR A 98 5.09 -24.10 -2.75
C THR A 98 4.00 -23.65 -3.72
N GLU A 99 3.16 -24.59 -4.20
CA GLU A 99 2.09 -24.29 -5.17
C GLU A 99 1.18 -23.14 -4.69
N TYR A 100 0.81 -23.14 -3.40
CA TYR A 100 -0.04 -22.09 -2.83
C TYR A 100 0.60 -20.71 -2.95
N TRP A 101 1.87 -20.54 -2.55
CA TRP A 101 2.53 -19.24 -2.56
C TRP A 101 2.93 -18.80 -3.96
N ARG A 102 3.32 -19.71 -4.84
CA ARG A 102 3.54 -19.41 -6.27
C ARG A 102 2.28 -18.79 -6.88
N ASN A 103 1.13 -19.47 -6.72
CA ASN A 103 -0.15 -18.95 -7.23
C ASN A 103 -0.52 -17.60 -6.62
N ARG A 104 -0.21 -17.38 -5.33
CA ARG A 104 -0.48 -16.10 -4.66
C ARG A 104 0.40 -14.98 -5.19
N LEU A 105 1.67 -15.24 -5.41
CA LEU A 105 2.63 -14.31 -6.01
C LEU A 105 2.27 -13.98 -7.47
N ASP A 106 1.85 -14.97 -8.25
CA ASP A 106 1.33 -14.76 -9.61
C ASP A 106 0.11 -13.85 -9.62
N GLN A 107 -0.85 -14.07 -8.72
CA GLN A 107 -2.03 -13.20 -8.59
C GLN A 107 -1.64 -11.77 -8.21
N THR A 108 -0.69 -11.59 -7.30
CA THR A 108 -0.18 -10.27 -6.89
C THR A 108 0.46 -9.54 -8.07
N TRP A 109 1.34 -10.22 -8.79
CA TRP A 109 2.00 -9.69 -9.98
C TRP A 109 0.99 -9.28 -11.06
N ASN A 110 0.15 -10.22 -11.47
CA ASN A 110 -0.83 -10.01 -12.54
C ASN A 110 -1.80 -8.86 -12.20
N LYS A 111 -2.27 -8.78 -10.95
CA LYS A 111 -3.16 -7.70 -10.52
C LYS A 111 -2.46 -6.35 -10.52
N ALA A 112 -1.21 -6.27 -10.05
CA ALA A 112 -0.42 -5.04 -10.06
C ALA A 112 -0.19 -4.53 -11.48
N TYR A 113 0.24 -5.41 -12.41
CA TYR A 113 0.48 -5.02 -13.80
C TYR A 113 -0.79 -4.70 -14.58
N ALA A 114 -1.92 -5.32 -14.25
CA ALA A 114 -3.23 -4.92 -14.77
C ALA A 114 -3.60 -3.49 -14.35
N LEU A 115 -3.30 -3.08 -13.12
CA LEU A 115 -3.54 -1.70 -12.67
C LEU A 115 -2.54 -0.71 -13.28
N ILE A 116 -1.28 -1.10 -13.48
CA ILE A 116 -0.30 -0.31 -14.23
C ILE A 116 -0.80 -0.07 -15.66
N LEU A 117 -1.33 -1.09 -16.32
CA LEU A 117 -1.97 -0.94 -17.63
C LEU A 117 -3.13 0.06 -17.59
N ASN A 118 -3.98 0.01 -16.56
CA ASN A 118 -5.08 0.97 -16.41
C ASN A 118 -4.59 2.41 -16.17
N CYS A 119 -3.48 2.60 -15.42
CA CYS A 119 -2.82 3.91 -15.34
C CYS A 119 -2.34 4.38 -16.73
N ASN A 120 -1.71 3.51 -17.50
CA ASN A 120 -1.22 3.85 -18.85
C ASN A 120 -2.36 4.20 -19.79
N LYS A 121 -3.52 3.53 -19.72
CA LYS A 121 -4.70 3.87 -20.51
C LYS A 121 -5.21 5.30 -20.28
N ILE A 122 -5.11 5.80 -19.03
CA ILE A 122 -5.40 7.20 -18.69
C ILE A 122 -4.33 8.10 -19.28
N LEU A 123 -3.07 7.82 -18.99
CA LEU A 123 -1.93 8.69 -19.33
C LEU A 123 -1.73 8.87 -20.84
N GLU A 124 -1.96 7.83 -21.64
CA GLU A 124 -1.82 7.91 -23.11
C GLU A 124 -2.85 8.78 -23.79
N THR A 125 -4.02 8.97 -23.18
CA THR A 125 -5.15 9.63 -23.84
C THR A 125 -5.55 10.96 -23.24
N ILE A 126 -5.18 11.22 -21.98
CA ILE A 126 -5.66 12.40 -21.23
C ILE A 126 -5.18 13.73 -21.85
N ASP A 127 -3.96 13.77 -22.41
CA ASP A 127 -3.41 14.99 -22.99
C ASP A 127 -4.16 15.44 -24.24
N GLY A 128 -4.55 14.49 -25.09
CA GLY A 128 -5.37 14.74 -26.28
C GLY A 128 -6.79 15.19 -25.96
N ASN A 129 -7.24 14.93 -24.75
CA ASN A 129 -8.59 15.22 -24.27
C ASN A 129 -8.65 16.33 -23.21
N LYS A 130 -7.59 17.12 -23.07
CA LYS A 130 -7.47 18.15 -22.01
C LYS A 130 -8.63 19.14 -21.97
N ASN A 131 -9.26 19.41 -23.10
CA ASN A 131 -10.41 20.30 -23.24
C ASN A 131 -11.71 19.75 -22.61
N LEU A 132 -11.75 18.49 -22.21
CA LEU A 132 -12.89 17.90 -21.52
C LEU A 132 -12.94 18.25 -20.03
N PHE A 133 -11.83 18.71 -19.45
CA PHE A 133 -11.67 18.85 -18.00
C PHE A 133 -11.92 20.29 -17.54
N THR A 134 -12.53 20.37 -16.36
CA THR A 134 -12.81 21.62 -15.64
C THR A 134 -12.10 21.62 -14.29
N ASP A 135 -12.09 22.76 -13.61
CA ASP A 135 -11.70 22.94 -12.20
C ASP A 135 -10.36 22.27 -11.77
N GLY A 136 -9.44 22.12 -12.72
CA GLY A 136 -8.12 21.54 -12.43
C GLY A 136 -8.07 20.02 -12.36
N SER A 137 -9.19 19.31 -12.58
CA SER A 137 -9.30 17.84 -12.50
C SER A 137 -8.36 17.11 -13.48
N TYR A 138 -8.03 17.70 -14.64
CA TYR A 138 -7.00 17.19 -15.55
C TYR A 138 -5.67 16.94 -14.81
N TYR A 139 -5.22 17.94 -14.05
CA TYR A 139 -3.95 17.89 -13.34
C TYR A 139 -3.97 16.83 -12.23
N ILE A 140 -5.07 16.77 -11.49
CA ILE A 140 -5.25 15.79 -10.42
C ILE A 140 -5.29 14.37 -10.99
N ILE A 141 -6.07 14.11 -12.03
CA ILE A 141 -6.19 12.76 -12.62
C ILE A 141 -4.84 12.30 -13.18
N LYS A 142 -4.15 13.18 -13.90
CA LYS A 142 -2.84 12.84 -14.49
C LYS A 142 -1.78 12.63 -13.42
N GLY A 143 -1.70 13.50 -12.43
CA GLY A 143 -0.76 13.38 -11.31
C GLY A 143 -0.99 12.11 -10.50
N GLU A 144 -2.25 11.81 -10.14
CA GLU A 144 -2.58 10.58 -9.41
C GLU A 144 -2.30 9.31 -10.24
N ALA A 145 -2.57 9.30 -11.55
CA ALA A 145 -2.28 8.16 -12.41
C ALA A 145 -0.77 7.87 -12.52
N LEU A 146 0.08 8.92 -12.62
CA LEU A 146 1.54 8.80 -12.57
C LEU A 146 2.00 8.25 -11.22
N ALA A 147 1.51 8.80 -10.13
CA ALA A 147 1.86 8.37 -8.77
C ALA A 147 1.44 6.92 -8.49
N LEU A 148 0.26 6.51 -8.96
CA LEU A 148 -0.21 5.11 -8.85
C LEU A 148 0.67 4.15 -9.65
N ARG A 149 1.07 4.53 -10.86
CA ARG A 149 1.99 3.74 -11.69
C ARG A 149 3.34 3.55 -11.00
N ALA A 150 3.90 4.64 -10.46
CA ALA A 150 5.15 4.60 -9.72
C ALA A 150 5.05 3.74 -8.45
N MET A 151 3.99 3.91 -7.65
CA MET A 151 3.75 3.15 -6.42
C MET A 151 3.67 1.63 -6.68
N LEU A 152 2.92 1.23 -7.70
CA LEU A 152 2.77 -0.18 -8.07
C LEU A 152 4.10 -0.79 -8.54
N HIS A 153 4.83 -0.11 -9.41
CA HIS A 153 6.16 -0.59 -9.83
C HIS A 153 7.14 -0.62 -8.64
N PHE A 154 7.07 0.35 -7.75
CA PHE A 154 7.93 0.38 -6.57
C PHE A 154 7.66 -0.83 -5.65
N ASP A 155 6.40 -1.18 -5.42
CA ASP A 155 6.08 -2.34 -4.60
C ASP A 155 6.45 -3.66 -5.28
N MET A 156 6.30 -3.78 -6.60
CA MET A 156 6.79 -4.93 -7.35
C MET A 156 8.33 -5.02 -7.29
N LEU A 157 9.04 -3.90 -7.43
CA LEU A 157 10.49 -3.86 -7.26
C LEU A 157 10.92 -4.27 -5.85
N ARG A 158 10.25 -3.73 -4.81
CA ARG A 158 10.57 -4.06 -3.42
C ARG A 158 10.31 -5.54 -3.11
N LEU A 159 9.30 -6.15 -3.73
CA LEU A 159 8.96 -7.55 -3.52
C LEU A 159 9.89 -8.48 -4.31
N PHE A 160 9.96 -8.33 -5.62
CA PHE A 160 10.60 -9.27 -6.54
C PHE A 160 12.06 -8.90 -6.89
N GLY A 161 12.44 -7.64 -6.78
CA GLY A 161 13.80 -7.19 -7.12
C GLY A 161 14.85 -7.63 -6.10
N PRO A 162 16.12 -7.38 -6.39
CA PRO A 162 17.22 -7.67 -5.48
C PRO A 162 17.22 -6.77 -4.24
N VAL A 163 18.12 -7.02 -3.29
CA VAL A 163 18.42 -6.10 -2.19
C VAL A 163 19.14 -4.89 -2.79
N TYR A 164 18.44 -3.76 -2.89
CA TYR A 164 18.92 -2.59 -3.65
C TYR A 164 20.27 -2.07 -3.17
N SER A 165 20.48 -1.98 -1.85
CA SER A 165 21.74 -1.50 -1.28
C SER A 165 22.97 -2.36 -1.59
N LYS A 166 22.74 -3.58 -2.13
CA LYS A 166 23.78 -4.57 -2.43
C LYS A 166 23.93 -4.79 -3.93
N ASP A 167 22.81 -4.86 -4.65
CA ASP A 167 22.75 -5.40 -6.02
C ASP A 167 21.85 -4.54 -6.94
N SER A 168 21.93 -3.21 -6.86
CA SER A 168 21.08 -2.30 -7.65
C SER A 168 21.28 -2.41 -9.17
N ASP A 169 22.42 -2.94 -9.62
CA ASP A 169 22.77 -3.18 -11.01
C ASP A 169 22.20 -4.50 -11.56
N LYS A 170 21.65 -5.36 -10.71
CA LYS A 170 21.03 -6.61 -11.15
C LYS A 170 19.66 -6.38 -11.74
N LYS A 171 19.28 -7.26 -12.70
CA LYS A 171 17.95 -7.29 -13.30
C LYS A 171 16.89 -7.54 -12.22
N ALA A 172 15.76 -6.82 -12.34
CA ALA A 172 14.69 -6.80 -11.34
C ALA A 172 13.32 -7.06 -11.97
N ILE A 173 12.72 -6.03 -12.56
CA ILE A 173 11.35 -6.08 -13.11
C ILE A 173 11.25 -5.26 -14.41
N PRO A 174 10.23 -5.49 -15.26
CA PRO A 174 9.92 -4.58 -16.35
C PRO A 174 9.22 -3.31 -15.83
N TYR A 175 9.34 -2.20 -16.60
CA TYR A 175 8.66 -0.94 -16.31
C TYR A 175 7.80 -0.51 -17.50
N TYR A 176 6.49 -0.65 -17.37
CA TYR A 176 5.54 -0.36 -18.43
C TYR A 176 5.04 1.10 -18.35
N THR A 177 5.29 1.86 -19.43
CA THR A 177 4.82 3.25 -19.58
C THR A 177 3.75 3.41 -20.64
N LYS A 178 3.41 2.34 -21.35
CA LYS A 178 2.45 2.32 -22.45
C LYS A 178 1.54 1.10 -22.37
N GLN A 179 0.38 1.20 -23.00
CA GLN A 179 -0.45 0.04 -23.30
C GLN A 179 0.22 -0.79 -24.38
N THR A 180 0.66 -1.99 -24.06
CA THR A 180 1.31 -2.90 -25.01
C THR A 180 0.96 -4.35 -24.69
N ASN A 181 0.88 -5.17 -25.74
CA ASN A 181 0.75 -6.62 -25.62
C ASN A 181 2.11 -7.33 -25.75
N SER A 182 3.18 -6.58 -25.95
CA SER A 182 4.53 -7.12 -26.04
C SER A 182 5.24 -6.97 -24.70
N PRO A 183 6.00 -7.98 -24.25
CA PRO A 183 6.78 -7.90 -23.02
C PRO A 183 7.82 -6.76 -23.10
N GLU A 184 7.84 -5.90 -22.09
CA GLU A 184 8.89 -4.88 -21.93
C GLU A 184 10.15 -5.52 -21.32
N PRO A 185 11.35 -5.03 -21.63
CA PRO A 185 12.59 -5.56 -21.08
C PRO A 185 12.62 -5.55 -19.55
N ILE A 186 13.18 -6.59 -18.95
CA ILE A 186 13.53 -6.56 -17.52
C ILE A 186 14.70 -5.59 -17.33
N LEU A 187 14.46 -4.55 -16.55
CA LEU A 187 15.43 -3.51 -16.23
C LEU A 187 16.23 -3.88 -14.97
N THR A 188 17.35 -3.22 -14.75
CA THR A 188 18.04 -3.27 -13.46
C THR A 188 17.22 -2.56 -12.37
N ALA A 189 17.47 -2.89 -11.11
CA ALA A 189 16.78 -2.21 -10.01
C ALA A 189 17.04 -0.70 -10.02
N GLN A 190 18.24 -0.27 -10.40
CA GLN A 190 18.57 1.14 -10.55
C GLN A 190 17.74 1.81 -11.66
N GLU A 191 17.70 1.21 -12.87
CA GLU A 191 16.90 1.75 -13.98
C GLU A 191 15.40 1.85 -13.63
N VAL A 192 14.89 0.87 -12.89
CA VAL A 192 13.49 0.90 -12.40
C VAL A 192 13.29 2.04 -11.41
N MET A 193 14.20 2.24 -10.45
CA MET A 193 14.09 3.33 -9.47
C MET A 193 14.18 4.71 -10.12
N GLU A 194 15.02 4.90 -11.16
CA GLU A 194 15.08 6.15 -11.92
C GLU A 194 13.74 6.47 -12.59
N LYS A 195 13.06 5.46 -13.14
CA LYS A 195 11.71 5.65 -13.72
C LYS A 195 10.65 5.94 -12.66
N ILE A 196 10.71 5.27 -11.50
CA ILE A 196 9.81 5.50 -10.36
C ILE A 196 9.94 6.94 -9.88
N THR A 197 11.17 7.42 -9.65
CA THR A 197 11.39 8.79 -9.18
C THR A 197 10.94 9.82 -10.21
N THR A 198 11.18 9.57 -11.52
CA THR A 198 10.67 10.42 -12.59
C THR A 198 9.14 10.51 -12.59
N ASP A 199 8.44 9.38 -12.49
CA ASP A 199 6.98 9.39 -12.43
C ASP A 199 6.44 10.13 -11.18
N TYR A 200 7.11 10.01 -10.03
CA TYR A 200 6.73 10.78 -8.84
C TYR A 200 7.01 12.28 -8.98
N GLU A 201 8.15 12.67 -9.57
CA GLU A 201 8.48 14.07 -9.85
C GLU A 201 7.45 14.71 -10.79
N ASP A 202 7.12 14.01 -11.87
CA ASP A 202 6.07 14.44 -12.79
C ASP A 202 4.71 14.51 -12.08
N ALA A 203 4.37 13.55 -11.24
CA ALA A 203 3.15 13.57 -10.44
C ALA A 203 3.09 14.81 -9.54
N LEU A 204 4.17 15.14 -8.82
CA LEU A 204 4.25 16.35 -7.97
C LEU A 204 4.07 17.62 -8.78
N ASN A 205 4.62 17.69 -10.01
CA ASN A 205 4.43 18.84 -10.90
C ASN A 205 2.96 19.00 -11.28
N TYR A 206 2.26 17.92 -11.62
CA TYR A 206 0.82 17.95 -11.92
C TYR A 206 -0.02 18.26 -10.67
N LEU A 207 0.33 17.74 -9.51
CA LEU A 207 -0.37 17.96 -8.24
C LEU A 207 0.05 19.29 -7.54
N ALA A 208 0.81 20.17 -8.18
CA ALA A 208 1.30 21.41 -7.57
C ALA A 208 0.18 22.28 -6.96
N ASN A 209 -1.01 22.24 -7.54
CA ASN A 209 -2.20 22.96 -7.09
C ASN A 209 -3.26 22.00 -6.50
N ASP A 210 -2.85 20.89 -5.91
CA ASP A 210 -3.77 19.97 -5.22
C ASP A 210 -4.50 20.74 -4.09
N PRO A 211 -5.84 20.65 -4.02
CA PRO A 211 -6.63 21.28 -2.97
C PRO A 211 -6.19 20.95 -1.54
N VAL A 212 -5.55 19.80 -1.33
CA VAL A 212 -5.01 19.43 0.00
C VAL A 212 -4.11 20.49 0.59
N LYS A 213 -3.43 21.29 -0.25
CA LYS A 213 -2.47 22.33 0.19
C LYS A 213 -3.15 23.56 0.77
N THR A 214 -4.36 23.87 0.33
CA THR A 214 -5.10 25.09 0.72
C THR A 214 -6.33 24.78 1.56
N GLU A 215 -6.97 23.64 1.33
CA GLU A 215 -8.25 23.28 1.95
C GLU A 215 -8.12 22.06 2.89
N GLY A 216 -6.92 21.46 2.98
CA GLY A 216 -6.68 20.27 3.80
C GLY A 216 -7.30 19.02 3.18
N THR A 217 -7.54 18.02 4.02
CA THR A 217 -7.98 16.68 3.56
C THR A 217 -9.44 16.61 3.11
N MET A 218 -10.29 17.56 3.51
CA MET A 218 -11.70 17.65 3.15
C MET A 218 -12.46 16.32 3.33
N MET A 219 -12.37 15.70 4.50
CA MET A 219 -12.91 14.36 4.78
C MET A 219 -14.44 14.31 4.97
N SER A 220 -15.17 15.18 4.27
CA SER A 220 -16.64 15.23 4.23
C SER A 220 -17.13 15.50 2.82
N SER A 221 -18.36 15.09 2.49
CA SER A 221 -19.00 15.46 1.23
C SER A 221 -19.37 16.94 1.20
N THR A 222 -19.64 17.46 -0.01
CA THR A 222 -20.20 18.80 -0.19
C THR A 222 -21.65 18.85 0.31
N GLU A 223 -22.04 19.99 0.86
CA GLU A 223 -23.42 20.20 1.34
C GLU A 223 -24.39 20.53 0.20
N ASP A 224 -23.90 21.10 -0.89
CA ASP A 224 -24.68 21.56 -2.04
C ASP A 224 -24.91 20.49 -3.13
N GLY A 225 -24.41 19.26 -2.92
CA GLY A 225 -24.53 18.17 -3.87
C GLY A 225 -23.60 18.26 -5.09
N SER A 226 -22.63 19.17 -5.08
CA SER A 226 -21.60 19.25 -6.13
C SER A 226 -20.67 18.02 -6.11
N SER A 227 -19.78 17.90 -7.10
CA SER A 227 -18.86 16.77 -7.22
C SER A 227 -17.93 16.67 -6.02
N ASN A 228 -17.80 15.46 -5.46
CA ASN A 228 -16.85 15.14 -4.40
C ASN A 228 -15.49 14.68 -4.93
N PHE A 229 -15.24 14.75 -6.24
CA PHE A 229 -14.03 14.18 -6.85
C PHE A 229 -12.74 14.78 -6.29
N LEU A 230 -12.71 16.07 -6.02
CA LEU A 230 -11.56 16.79 -5.46
C LEU A 230 -11.51 16.76 -3.92
N ARG A 231 -12.43 16.07 -3.26
CA ARG A 231 -12.49 15.91 -1.81
C ARG A 231 -11.87 14.58 -1.35
N TYR A 232 -11.95 14.29 -0.06
CA TYR A 232 -11.41 13.06 0.55
C TYR A 232 -9.93 12.83 0.21
N ARG A 233 -9.13 13.91 0.29
CA ARG A 233 -7.75 13.88 -0.20
C ARG A 233 -6.85 12.89 0.54
N ALA A 234 -7.15 12.55 1.80
CA ALA A 234 -6.44 11.48 2.52
C ALA A 234 -6.76 10.05 2.01
N LEU A 235 -7.78 9.90 1.13
CA LEU A 235 -8.13 8.62 0.49
C LEU A 235 -7.61 8.53 -0.95
N ARG A 236 -6.74 9.43 -1.35
CA ARG A 236 -6.17 9.53 -2.70
C ARG A 236 -4.69 9.88 -2.61
N LEU A 237 -3.94 9.62 -3.67
CA LEU A 237 -2.54 10.05 -3.79
C LEU A 237 -2.48 11.56 -4.01
N ASN A 238 -2.71 12.31 -2.93
CA ASN A 238 -2.57 13.74 -2.89
C ASN A 238 -1.08 14.17 -2.94
N TYR A 239 -0.83 15.48 -3.08
CA TYR A 239 0.51 16.04 -3.18
C TYR A 239 1.45 15.54 -2.06
N TYR A 240 1.04 15.62 -0.80
CA TYR A 240 1.87 15.21 0.34
C TYR A 240 2.04 13.69 0.46
N ALA A 241 1.06 12.92 0.01
CA ALA A 241 1.19 11.47 -0.08
C ALA A 241 2.27 11.07 -1.10
N VAL A 242 2.34 11.79 -2.24
CA VAL A 242 3.39 11.56 -3.25
C VAL A 242 4.76 11.99 -2.72
N GLU A 243 4.88 13.13 -2.02
CA GLU A 243 6.12 13.52 -1.33
C GLU A 243 6.57 12.45 -0.32
N ALA A 244 5.64 11.89 0.45
CA ALA A 244 5.94 10.84 1.40
C ALA A 244 6.43 9.54 0.73
N LEU A 245 5.82 9.15 -0.39
CA LEU A 245 6.28 8.00 -1.19
C LEU A 245 7.64 8.29 -1.85
N MET A 246 7.91 9.51 -2.25
CA MET A 246 9.22 9.96 -2.73
C MET A 246 10.28 9.85 -1.63
N ALA A 247 9.97 10.29 -0.40
CA ALA A 247 10.87 10.12 0.75
C ALA A 247 11.20 8.64 1.00
N ARG A 248 10.18 7.76 0.94
CA ARG A 248 10.33 6.30 1.07
C ARG A 248 11.20 5.73 -0.06
N ALA A 249 10.99 6.18 -1.30
CA ALA A 249 11.75 5.73 -2.48
C ALA A 249 13.22 6.15 -2.40
N TYR A 250 13.51 7.40 -2.07
CA TYR A 250 14.90 7.86 -1.91
C TYR A 250 15.62 7.19 -0.72
N LEU A 251 14.90 6.94 0.37
CA LEU A 251 15.48 6.15 1.47
C LEU A 251 15.79 4.72 1.04
N TYR A 252 14.94 4.10 0.23
CA TYR A 252 15.18 2.77 -0.35
C TYR A 252 16.43 2.75 -1.24
N MET A 253 16.66 3.81 -2.01
CA MET A 253 17.87 4.00 -2.82
C MET A 253 19.14 4.32 -2.00
N GLY A 254 19.00 4.63 -0.71
CA GLY A 254 20.09 5.11 0.13
C GLY A 254 20.43 6.60 -0.05
N ASN A 255 19.64 7.34 -0.84
CA ASN A 255 19.77 8.79 -1.00
C ASN A 255 19.14 9.53 0.19
N LYS A 256 19.89 9.59 1.28
CA LYS A 256 19.43 10.17 2.54
C LYS A 256 19.15 11.66 2.47
N THR A 257 19.83 12.39 1.58
CA THR A 257 19.62 13.83 1.41
C THR A 257 18.22 14.12 0.88
N GLU A 258 17.85 13.48 -0.22
CA GLU A 258 16.51 13.68 -0.80
C GLU A 258 15.42 13.05 0.08
N ALA A 259 15.67 11.89 0.69
CA ALA A 259 14.75 11.29 1.65
C ALA A 259 14.44 12.22 2.82
N PHE A 260 15.47 12.87 3.38
CA PHE A 260 15.31 13.86 4.46
C PHE A 260 14.50 15.07 4.02
N LYS A 261 14.82 15.63 2.87
CA LYS A 261 14.13 16.80 2.30
C LYS A 261 12.63 16.54 2.18
N TYR A 262 12.24 15.49 1.44
CA TYR A 262 10.83 15.17 1.24
C TYR A 262 10.12 14.78 2.54
N ALA A 263 10.76 14.00 3.42
CA ALA A 263 10.18 13.66 4.71
C ALA A 263 9.92 14.91 5.58
N THR A 264 10.87 15.86 5.63
CA THR A 264 10.71 17.09 6.43
C THR A 264 9.70 18.06 5.82
N ASP A 265 9.53 18.09 4.50
CA ASP A 265 8.48 18.89 3.87
C ASP A 265 7.09 18.37 4.25
N VAL A 266 6.89 17.03 4.25
CA VAL A 266 5.65 16.43 4.76
C VAL A 266 5.46 16.67 6.25
N ILE A 267 6.50 16.57 7.08
CA ILE A 267 6.42 16.82 8.55
C ILE A 267 5.84 18.22 8.86
N LYS A 268 6.14 19.23 8.07
CA LYS A 268 5.61 20.60 8.24
C LYS A 268 4.09 20.67 8.18
N THR A 269 3.44 19.70 7.52
CA THR A 269 1.96 19.65 7.42
C THR A 269 1.28 19.45 8.76
N ALA A 270 1.99 18.86 9.75
CA ALA A 270 1.47 18.72 11.11
C ALA A 270 1.27 20.07 11.79
N ASP A 271 2.26 20.98 11.68
CA ASP A 271 2.19 22.31 12.24
C ASP A 271 1.19 23.21 11.48
N GLN A 272 0.96 22.91 10.20
CA GLN A 272 -0.03 23.59 9.35
C GLN A 272 -1.46 23.06 9.55
N ASN A 273 -1.65 22.07 10.41
CA ASN A 273 -2.94 21.41 10.67
C ASN A 273 -3.57 20.76 9.42
N ILE A 274 -2.76 20.35 8.44
CA ILE A 274 -3.21 19.60 7.26
C ILE A 274 -3.28 18.10 7.60
N PHE A 275 -2.20 17.56 8.21
CA PHE A 275 -2.11 16.21 8.76
C PHE A 275 -1.58 16.28 10.21
N PRO A 276 -2.40 16.78 11.16
CA PRO A 276 -1.98 16.90 12.54
C PRO A 276 -1.79 15.55 13.20
N PHE A 277 -0.95 15.48 14.22
CA PHE A 277 -0.93 14.33 15.10
C PHE A 277 -2.32 14.10 15.70
N VAL A 278 -2.67 12.83 15.87
CA VAL A 278 -3.97 12.46 16.44
C VAL A 278 -4.11 12.99 17.86
N ASP A 279 -5.29 13.53 18.20
CA ASP A 279 -5.58 13.91 19.58
C ASP A 279 -5.59 12.66 20.48
N LYS A 280 -4.80 12.68 21.55
CA LYS A 280 -4.72 11.59 22.53
C LYS A 280 -6.08 11.15 23.05
N ASN A 281 -7.04 12.09 23.19
CA ASN A 281 -8.37 11.79 23.69
C ASN A 281 -9.17 10.88 22.75
N LEU A 282 -8.92 10.97 21.43
CA LEU A 282 -9.54 10.09 20.44
C LEU A 282 -8.93 8.68 20.45
N VAL A 283 -7.72 8.53 20.99
CA VAL A 283 -6.98 7.25 21.00
C VAL A 283 -7.12 6.54 22.34
N ILE A 284 -6.95 7.25 23.44
CA ILE A 284 -6.92 6.66 24.80
C ILE A 284 -7.97 7.23 25.74
N GLY A 285 -8.64 8.31 25.39
CA GLY A 285 -9.68 8.97 26.19
C GLY A 285 -11.06 8.36 26.03
N SER A 286 -11.32 7.70 24.90
CA SER A 286 -12.59 6.99 24.62
C SER A 286 -12.32 5.49 24.43
N PRO A 287 -12.20 4.72 25.51
CA PRO A 287 -11.83 3.30 25.42
C PRO A 287 -12.86 2.43 24.65
N ALA A 288 -14.10 2.89 24.50
CA ALA A 288 -15.11 2.16 23.74
C ALA A 288 -14.90 2.24 22.21
N ASP A 289 -14.27 3.31 21.74
CA ASP A 289 -14.15 3.62 20.31
C ASP A 289 -12.87 4.40 19.96
N PRO A 290 -11.69 3.85 20.25
CA PRO A 290 -10.43 4.55 19.99
C PRO A 290 -10.11 4.62 18.48
N ASP A 291 -9.57 5.75 18.04
CA ASP A 291 -8.97 5.89 16.70
C ASP A 291 -7.66 5.10 16.61
N ARG A 292 -7.77 3.82 16.28
CA ARG A 292 -6.64 2.88 16.17
C ARG A 292 -5.78 3.10 14.94
N ILE A 293 -6.30 3.85 13.96
CA ILE A 293 -5.62 4.12 12.69
C ILE A 293 -4.75 5.37 12.78
N PHE A 294 -5.00 6.23 13.78
CA PHE A 294 -4.41 7.57 13.87
C PHE A 294 -4.80 8.38 12.62
N SER A 295 -6.11 8.48 12.39
CA SER A 295 -6.70 8.85 11.10
C SER A 295 -6.31 10.24 10.61
N SER A 296 -6.09 11.21 11.52
CA SER A 296 -5.63 12.56 11.18
C SER A 296 -4.19 12.61 10.64
N GLU A 297 -3.40 11.57 10.89
CA GLU A 297 -2.01 11.42 10.42
C GLU A 297 -1.89 10.65 9.11
N VAL A 298 -3.01 10.16 8.56
CA VAL A 298 -3.01 9.35 7.34
C VAL A 298 -2.85 10.26 6.13
N LEU A 299 -1.70 10.17 5.47
CA LEU A 299 -1.39 10.91 4.23
C LEU A 299 -2.12 10.29 3.05
N PHE A 300 -2.21 8.95 3.03
CA PHE A 300 -2.97 8.18 2.05
C PHE A 300 -3.46 6.87 2.65
N ALA A 301 -4.75 6.59 2.49
CA ALA A 301 -5.36 5.30 2.78
C ALA A 301 -6.25 4.84 1.62
N LEU A 302 -6.40 3.52 1.47
CA LEU A 302 -7.44 2.95 0.63
C LEU A 302 -8.76 2.86 1.41
N THR A 303 -9.86 3.06 0.71
CA THR A 303 -11.20 2.84 1.24
C THR A 303 -11.60 1.39 1.00
N ASN A 304 -11.64 0.58 2.06
CA ASN A 304 -12.06 -0.82 2.01
C ASN A 304 -13.29 -1.03 2.90
N THR A 305 -14.45 -1.17 2.27
CA THR A 305 -15.73 -1.39 2.98
C THR A 305 -15.81 -2.76 3.65
N SER A 306 -14.91 -3.67 3.32
CA SER A 306 -14.81 -5.01 3.92
C SER A 306 -13.67 -5.11 4.95
N ARG A 307 -13.10 -3.98 5.41
CA ARG A 307 -11.97 -3.97 6.36
C ARG A 307 -12.22 -4.77 7.62
N GLY A 308 -13.43 -4.73 8.19
CA GLY A 308 -13.81 -5.52 9.35
C GLY A 308 -13.66 -7.04 9.13
N THR A 309 -13.75 -7.51 7.89
CA THR A 309 -13.48 -8.90 7.53
C THR A 309 -12.01 -9.27 7.72
N ILE A 310 -11.08 -8.35 7.49
CA ILE A 310 -9.65 -8.53 7.77
C ILE A 310 -9.45 -8.84 9.26
N HIS A 311 -10.05 -8.04 10.15
CA HIS A 311 -9.97 -8.30 11.58
C HIS A 311 -10.56 -9.66 11.94
N LYS A 312 -11.76 -9.98 11.45
CA LYS A 312 -12.42 -11.27 11.69
C LYS A 312 -11.58 -12.47 11.24
N ASN A 313 -10.94 -12.37 10.10
CA ASN A 313 -10.20 -13.49 9.51
C ASN A 313 -8.85 -13.70 10.18
N PHE A 314 -8.17 -12.65 10.61
CA PHE A 314 -6.76 -12.72 11.00
C PHE A 314 -6.49 -12.36 12.45
N PHE A 315 -7.35 -11.56 13.11
CA PHE A 315 -7.03 -10.96 14.41
C PHE A 315 -8.09 -11.19 15.50
N ASP A 316 -9.24 -11.78 15.18
CA ASP A 316 -10.36 -11.94 16.11
C ASP A 316 -10.02 -12.93 17.24
N PRO A 317 -10.05 -12.50 18.51
CA PRO A 317 -9.74 -13.34 19.67
C PRO A 317 -10.76 -14.46 19.92
N SER A 318 -11.93 -14.44 19.28
CA SER A 318 -12.91 -15.53 19.36
C SER A 318 -12.44 -16.81 18.63
N ARG A 319 -11.44 -16.68 17.76
CA ARG A 319 -10.80 -17.82 17.09
C ARG A 319 -9.82 -18.50 18.04
N LEU A 320 -9.51 -19.76 17.77
CA LEU A 320 -8.45 -20.45 18.52
C LEU A 320 -7.11 -19.71 18.35
N PRO A 321 -6.30 -19.59 19.42
CA PRO A 321 -5.05 -18.80 19.37
C PRO A 321 -4.09 -19.17 18.25
N ASN A 322 -4.05 -20.44 17.83
CA ASN A 322 -3.21 -20.93 16.74
C ASN A 322 -3.71 -20.50 15.34
N TYR A 323 -4.89 -19.88 15.24
CA TYR A 323 -5.52 -19.41 14.01
C TYR A 323 -5.69 -17.90 14.00
N VAL A 324 -4.86 -17.17 14.75
CA VAL A 324 -4.90 -15.72 14.84
C VAL A 324 -3.49 -15.16 14.72
N PHE A 325 -3.32 -14.17 13.85
CA PHE A 325 -2.08 -13.42 13.77
C PHE A 325 -1.89 -12.57 15.03
N ARG A 326 -0.81 -12.79 15.72
CA ARG A 326 -0.45 -12.04 16.93
C ARG A 326 1.06 -11.95 17.06
N MET A 327 1.54 -10.91 17.72
CA MET A 327 2.94 -10.84 18.12
C MET A 327 3.19 -11.79 19.29
N ASP A 328 4.34 -12.43 19.32
CA ASP A 328 4.78 -13.21 20.48
C ASP A 328 4.87 -12.32 21.73
N ASP A 329 4.38 -12.82 22.87
CA ASP A 329 4.32 -12.04 24.09
C ASP A 329 5.72 -11.66 24.61
N SER A 330 6.71 -12.51 24.41
CA SER A 330 8.11 -12.23 24.78
C SER A 330 8.69 -11.14 23.86
N MET A 331 8.44 -11.21 22.56
CA MET A 331 8.84 -10.15 21.62
C MET A 331 8.15 -8.83 21.98
N MET A 332 6.86 -8.86 22.28
CA MET A 332 6.11 -7.68 22.66
C MET A 332 6.65 -7.04 23.93
N SER A 333 6.78 -7.82 25.02
CA SER A 333 7.14 -7.30 26.33
C SER A 333 8.62 -7.02 26.51
N ASN A 334 9.52 -7.76 25.82
CA ASN A 334 10.95 -7.62 26.02
C ASN A 334 11.64 -6.77 24.97
N LEU A 335 11.14 -6.74 23.73
CA LEU A 335 11.80 -6.07 22.61
C LEU A 335 11.04 -4.86 22.12
N VAL A 336 9.78 -5.05 21.71
CA VAL A 336 9.03 -4.00 20.99
C VAL A 336 8.50 -2.93 21.95
N TYR A 337 7.81 -3.32 23.02
CA TYR A 337 7.19 -2.39 23.97
C TYR A 337 7.83 -2.42 25.37
N GLY A 338 8.73 -3.36 25.63
CA GLY A 338 9.50 -3.47 26.88
C GLY A 338 10.96 -3.06 26.70
N GLY A 339 11.85 -3.74 27.39
CA GLY A 339 13.30 -3.54 27.30
C GLY A 339 13.76 -2.18 27.80
N ALA A 340 14.71 -1.55 27.11
CA ALA A 340 15.30 -0.27 27.51
C ALA A 340 14.34 0.93 27.57
N ALA A 341 13.08 0.76 27.20
CA ALA A 341 12.02 1.75 27.35
C ALA A 341 11.41 1.80 28.76
N THR A 342 12.08 1.29 29.76
CA THR A 342 11.60 1.07 31.11
C THR A 342 11.30 2.32 31.93
N THR A 343 11.67 3.51 31.48
CA THR A 343 11.25 4.75 32.12
C THR A 343 10.05 5.34 31.38
N GLY A 344 8.87 5.03 31.83
CA GLY A 344 7.59 5.48 31.25
C GLY A 344 6.84 4.38 30.50
N GLY A 345 7.26 3.15 30.59
CA GLY A 345 6.68 1.89 30.14
C GLY A 345 5.85 1.90 28.85
N TYR A 346 5.90 0.85 28.09
CA TYR A 346 5.04 0.63 26.91
C TYR A 346 3.52 0.74 27.22
N GLN A 347 3.14 0.68 28.48
CA GLN A 347 1.76 0.85 28.94
C GLN A 347 1.20 2.24 28.62
N ASP A 348 2.07 3.26 28.46
CA ASP A 348 1.68 4.61 28.11
C ASP A 348 1.71 4.87 26.60
N ASP A 349 2.30 3.96 25.81
CA ASP A 349 2.35 4.07 24.35
C ASP A 349 0.93 3.95 23.77
N TYR A 350 0.48 4.98 23.07
CA TYR A 350 -0.87 5.03 22.49
C TYR A 350 -1.10 3.90 21.47
N ARG A 351 -0.07 3.51 20.73
CA ARG A 351 -0.12 2.39 19.77
C ARG A 351 -0.40 1.08 20.49
N TYR A 352 0.23 0.88 21.66
CA TYR A 352 -0.03 -0.29 22.49
C TYR A 352 -1.44 -0.24 23.08
N ARG A 353 -1.82 0.87 23.72
CA ARG A 353 -3.10 1.01 24.40
C ARG A 353 -4.31 0.90 23.48
N ALA A 354 -4.22 1.48 22.27
CA ALA A 354 -5.32 1.47 21.32
C ALA A 354 -5.40 0.19 20.50
N CYS A 355 -4.24 -0.37 20.11
CA CYS A 355 -4.21 -1.45 19.12
C CYS A 355 -4.03 -2.84 19.72
N TRP A 356 -3.70 -2.98 21.02
CA TRP A 356 -3.48 -4.29 21.63
C TRP A 356 -4.40 -4.49 22.84
N MET A 357 -5.23 -5.54 22.80
CA MET A 357 -6.16 -5.87 23.86
C MET A 357 -5.86 -7.27 24.41
N ALA A 358 -5.91 -7.40 25.74
CA ALA A 358 -5.74 -8.67 26.44
C ALA A 358 -7.05 -9.46 26.40
N THR A 359 -6.96 -10.74 26.05
CA THR A 359 -8.02 -11.72 26.23
C THR A 359 -7.38 -12.97 26.83
N GLY A 360 -7.69 -13.27 28.09
CA GLY A 360 -6.96 -14.26 28.87
C GLY A 360 -5.48 -13.87 29.04
N SER A 361 -4.57 -14.81 28.75
CA SER A 361 -3.11 -14.58 28.80
C SER A 361 -2.52 -14.02 27.49
N ASN A 362 -3.30 -13.93 26.42
CA ASN A 362 -2.83 -13.50 25.11
C ASN A 362 -3.21 -12.05 24.82
N ARG A 363 -2.45 -11.40 23.95
CA ARG A 363 -2.77 -10.08 23.40
C ARG A 363 -3.06 -10.18 21.90
N TYR A 364 -4.11 -9.46 21.50
CA TYR A 364 -4.65 -9.48 20.14
C TYR A 364 -4.61 -8.10 19.53
N PHE A 365 -4.43 -8.05 18.21
CA PHE A 365 -4.27 -6.82 17.46
C PHE A 365 -5.60 -6.32 16.91
N TYR A 366 -6.00 -5.10 17.28
CA TYR A 366 -7.32 -4.53 17.04
C TYR A 366 -7.34 -3.36 16.04
N LYS A 367 -6.20 -3.04 15.41
CA LYS A 367 -6.12 -1.88 14.51
C LYS A 367 -7.19 -1.87 13.42
N TYR A 368 -7.55 -3.04 12.90
CA TYR A 368 -8.53 -3.22 11.84
C TYR A 368 -9.92 -3.65 12.33
N SER A 369 -10.16 -3.70 13.64
CA SER A 369 -11.50 -3.91 14.16
C SER A 369 -12.37 -2.71 13.85
N ASP A 370 -13.66 -2.95 13.63
CA ASP A 370 -14.60 -1.87 13.45
C ASP A 370 -14.75 -1.08 14.75
N MET A 371 -14.91 0.23 14.62
CA MET A 371 -15.31 1.09 15.70
C MET A 371 -16.81 0.87 15.96
N VAL A 372 -17.26 1.12 17.18
CA VAL A 372 -18.68 0.94 17.58
C VAL A 372 -19.58 1.89 16.77
N ALA A 373 -19.08 3.07 16.38
CA ALA A 373 -19.82 4.00 15.53
C ALA A 373 -19.87 3.47 14.08
N ASN A 374 -20.99 2.83 13.75
CA ASN A 374 -21.26 2.40 12.38
C ASN A 374 -21.25 3.60 11.43
N GLY A 375 -20.61 3.42 10.26
CA GLY A 375 -20.54 4.44 9.20
C GLY A 375 -19.39 5.43 9.33
N SER A 376 -18.53 5.30 10.35
CA SER A 376 -17.29 6.08 10.41
C SER A 376 -16.37 5.74 9.23
N ILE A 377 -15.88 6.76 8.54
CA ILE A 377 -14.92 6.59 7.43
C ILE A 377 -13.64 5.87 7.88
N GLN A 378 -13.24 6.05 9.13
CA GLN A 378 -12.09 5.37 9.74
C GLN A 378 -12.24 3.85 9.72
N ASN A 379 -13.48 3.33 9.76
CA ASN A 379 -13.75 1.89 9.64
C ASN A 379 -13.46 1.31 8.26
N THR A 380 -13.28 2.15 7.25
CA THR A 380 -12.96 1.71 5.88
C THR A 380 -11.50 1.92 5.51
N MET A 381 -10.71 2.64 6.32
CA MET A 381 -9.36 3.02 5.94
C MET A 381 -8.35 1.87 6.12
N ILE A 382 -7.59 1.58 5.06
CA ILE A 382 -6.34 0.81 5.10
C ILE A 382 -5.20 1.80 4.87
N PRO A 383 -4.42 2.18 5.90
CA PRO A 383 -3.32 3.13 5.75
C PRO A 383 -2.24 2.60 4.80
N MET A 384 -1.82 3.41 3.85
CA MET A 384 -0.73 3.14 2.91
C MET A 384 0.55 3.90 3.27
N VAL A 385 0.39 5.11 3.77
CA VAL A 385 1.47 5.94 4.29
C VAL A 385 0.93 6.92 5.32
N ARG A 386 1.66 7.08 6.43
CA ARG A 386 1.28 7.95 7.55
C ARG A 386 2.41 8.90 7.95
N LEU A 387 2.05 10.01 8.56
CA LEU A 387 2.98 11.03 9.06
C LEU A 387 4.08 10.45 9.96
N GLY A 388 3.75 9.48 10.83
CA GLY A 388 4.71 8.85 11.72
C GLY A 388 5.91 8.22 11.00
N GLU A 389 5.72 7.65 9.81
CA GLU A 389 6.82 7.13 8.99
C GLU A 389 7.78 8.23 8.55
N MET A 390 7.29 9.43 8.26
CA MET A 390 8.13 10.56 7.82
C MET A 390 9.10 11.00 8.93
N PHE A 391 8.67 10.97 10.18
CA PHE A 391 9.57 11.21 11.32
C PHE A 391 10.67 10.15 11.44
N LEU A 392 10.36 8.90 11.15
CA LEU A 392 11.34 7.81 11.17
C LEU A 392 12.30 7.91 9.98
N ILE A 393 11.82 8.24 8.78
CA ILE A 393 12.66 8.49 7.60
C ILE A 393 13.59 9.68 7.86
N ALA A 394 13.09 10.79 8.39
CA ALA A 394 13.90 11.96 8.73
C ALA A 394 14.99 11.59 9.75
N ALA A 395 14.65 10.81 10.79
CA ALA A 395 15.62 10.35 11.79
C ALA A 395 16.71 9.47 11.18
N GLU A 396 16.32 8.51 10.34
CA GLU A 396 17.28 7.59 9.69
C GLU A 396 18.18 8.29 8.67
N SER A 397 17.63 9.29 8.01
CA SER A 397 18.40 10.09 7.03
C SER A 397 19.53 10.89 7.66
N GLN A 398 19.45 11.17 8.97
CA GLN A 398 20.50 11.81 9.77
C GLN A 398 21.54 10.81 10.31
N SER A 399 21.64 9.61 9.76
CA SER A 399 22.43 8.49 10.32
C SER A 399 23.95 8.70 10.31
N GLY A 400 24.47 9.75 9.70
CA GLY A 400 25.85 10.23 9.93
C GLY A 400 26.02 10.83 11.33
N ASP A 401 24.93 11.36 11.90
CA ASP A 401 24.83 11.84 13.28
C ASP A 401 23.47 11.44 13.87
N LEU A 402 23.40 10.24 14.46
CA LEU A 402 22.18 9.78 15.14
C LEU A 402 21.72 10.71 16.27
N LYS A 403 22.62 11.59 16.77
CA LYS A 403 22.23 12.65 17.72
C LYS A 403 21.29 13.65 17.07
N ALA A 404 21.52 13.99 15.80
CA ALA A 404 20.58 14.85 15.05
C ALA A 404 19.27 14.11 14.75
N GLY A 405 19.32 12.80 14.51
CA GLY A 405 18.14 11.96 14.25
C GLY A 405 17.21 11.81 15.46
N VAL A 406 17.75 11.81 16.69
CA VAL A 406 16.96 11.56 17.92
C VAL A 406 15.81 12.58 18.11
N GLN A 407 15.97 13.80 17.66
CA GLN A 407 14.91 14.83 17.77
C GLN A 407 13.64 14.45 17.03
N TYR A 408 13.75 13.84 15.83
CA TYR A 408 12.59 13.39 15.03
C TYR A 408 11.89 12.21 15.69
N VAL A 409 12.66 11.21 16.13
CA VAL A 409 12.10 10.08 16.90
C VAL A 409 11.40 10.58 18.16
N ASN A 410 12.01 11.52 18.88
CA ASN A 410 11.43 12.07 20.10
C ASN A 410 10.16 12.92 19.84
N ALA A 411 10.07 13.60 18.70
CA ALA A 411 8.84 14.27 18.30
C ALA A 411 7.70 13.26 18.10
N LEU A 412 7.97 12.15 17.38
CA LEU A 412 7.00 11.07 17.25
C LEU A 412 6.64 10.46 18.60
N ARG A 413 7.64 10.11 19.44
CA ARG A 413 7.44 9.49 20.76
C ARG A 413 6.58 10.33 21.70
N ARG A 414 6.78 11.64 21.75
CA ARG A 414 5.90 12.54 22.55
C ARG A 414 4.44 12.44 22.10
N ASN A 415 4.20 12.37 20.80
CA ASN A 415 2.85 12.23 20.25
C ASN A 415 2.33 10.77 20.30
N ARG A 416 3.10 9.86 20.86
CA ARG A 416 2.71 8.48 21.19
C ARG A 416 2.66 8.26 22.72
N GLY A 417 2.78 9.32 23.54
CA GLY A 417 2.72 9.24 25.00
C GLY A 417 3.94 8.54 25.63
N VAL A 418 5.07 8.49 24.93
CA VAL A 418 6.28 7.77 25.37
C VAL A 418 7.40 8.76 25.66
N ALA A 419 8.20 8.46 26.69
CA ALA A 419 9.34 9.28 27.10
C ALA A 419 10.39 9.42 25.98
N ASN A 420 11.08 10.58 25.98
CA ASN A 420 12.15 10.84 25.04
C ASN A 420 13.34 9.88 25.24
N LEU A 421 13.98 9.52 24.14
CA LEU A 421 15.28 8.86 24.15
C LEU A 421 16.39 9.90 24.38
N THR A 422 17.40 9.54 25.12
CA THR A 422 18.62 10.35 25.27
C THR A 422 19.59 10.12 24.11
N THR A 423 19.58 8.92 23.54
CA THR A 423 20.40 8.51 22.39
C THR A 423 19.56 7.66 21.44
N LEU A 424 19.89 7.70 20.15
CA LEU A 424 19.29 6.86 19.13
C LEU A 424 20.34 5.85 18.64
N THR A 425 19.98 4.57 18.66
CA THR A 425 20.77 3.49 18.04
C THR A 425 20.01 2.91 16.86
N PRO A 426 20.68 2.20 15.93
CA PRO A 426 19.99 1.52 14.83
C PRO A 426 18.89 0.56 15.31
N ASP A 427 19.12 -0.17 16.41
CA ASP A 427 18.12 -1.08 16.95
C ASP A 427 16.93 -0.35 17.57
N LEU A 428 17.15 0.74 18.31
CA LEU A 428 16.07 1.57 18.85
C LEU A 428 15.21 2.15 17.72
N LEU A 429 15.84 2.63 16.63
CA LEU A 429 15.12 3.12 15.47
C LEU A 429 14.31 2.00 14.79
N LYS A 430 14.91 0.80 14.65
CA LYS A 430 14.21 -0.37 14.10
C LYS A 430 12.97 -0.73 14.93
N TYR A 431 13.06 -0.70 16.26
CA TYR A 431 11.91 -0.94 17.12
C TYR A 431 10.82 0.16 16.98
N GLU A 432 11.21 1.42 16.75
CA GLU A 432 10.22 2.46 16.47
C GLU A 432 9.50 2.21 15.13
N TYR A 433 10.20 1.76 14.08
CA TYR A 433 9.57 1.32 12.83
C TYR A 433 8.58 0.17 13.07
N ILE A 434 8.97 -0.84 13.85
CA ILE A 434 8.09 -1.97 14.15
C ILE A 434 6.83 -1.49 14.88
N ARG A 435 6.95 -0.64 15.92
CA ARG A 435 5.80 -0.10 16.65
C ARG A 435 4.86 0.71 15.76
N GLU A 436 5.44 1.52 14.87
CA GLU A 436 4.69 2.46 14.04
C GLU A 436 3.99 1.77 12.87
N LEU A 437 4.64 0.79 12.24
CA LEU A 437 4.22 0.20 10.97
C LEU A 437 3.67 -1.22 11.09
N TYR A 438 3.52 -1.76 12.30
CA TYR A 438 2.99 -3.10 12.51
C TYR A 438 1.61 -3.27 11.88
N GLY A 439 1.46 -4.31 11.05
CA GLY A 439 0.23 -4.61 10.34
C GLY A 439 -0.06 -3.66 9.16
N GLU A 440 0.93 -2.92 8.66
CA GLU A 440 0.78 -2.00 7.54
C GLU A 440 1.59 -2.41 6.29
N GLY A 441 2.11 -3.65 6.27
CA GLY A 441 2.79 -4.21 5.09
C GLY A 441 4.18 -3.65 4.82
N GLN A 442 4.86 -3.07 5.84
CA GLN A 442 6.14 -2.41 5.62
C GLN A 442 7.34 -3.11 6.28
N LEU A 443 7.11 -4.06 7.19
CA LEU A 443 8.21 -4.64 7.98
C LEU A 443 9.16 -5.49 7.15
N PHE A 444 8.66 -6.30 6.22
CA PHE A 444 9.52 -7.06 5.31
C PHE A 444 10.43 -6.14 4.48
N PHE A 445 9.86 -5.07 3.94
CA PHE A 445 10.59 -4.10 3.14
C PHE A 445 11.62 -3.31 3.96
N LEU A 446 11.35 -3.04 5.24
CA LEU A 446 12.30 -2.46 6.17
C LEU A 446 13.54 -3.35 6.30
N TYR A 447 13.36 -4.65 6.60
CA TYR A 447 14.48 -5.59 6.77
C TYR A 447 15.25 -5.80 5.46
N LYS A 448 14.55 -5.94 4.33
CA LYS A 448 15.15 -6.06 3.00
C LYS A 448 16.02 -4.84 2.66
N ARG A 449 15.49 -3.63 2.84
CA ARG A 449 16.21 -2.38 2.58
C ARG A 449 17.47 -2.24 3.45
N LEU A 450 17.36 -2.58 4.72
CA LEU A 450 18.49 -2.55 5.66
C LEU A 450 19.46 -3.71 5.46
N ASN A 451 19.10 -4.69 4.65
CA ASN A 451 19.80 -5.98 4.52
C ASN A 451 20.16 -6.55 5.91
N SER A 452 19.16 -6.57 6.80
CA SER A 452 19.35 -6.93 8.20
C SER A 452 18.56 -8.19 8.57
N ASP A 453 19.02 -8.87 9.61
CA ASP A 453 18.32 -10.02 10.19
C ASP A 453 16.89 -9.60 10.60
N ILE A 454 15.95 -10.49 10.34
CA ILE A 454 14.53 -10.28 10.68
C ILE A 454 14.33 -10.59 12.16
N ILE A 455 13.79 -9.65 12.91
CA ILE A 455 13.30 -9.88 14.26
C ILE A 455 11.95 -10.55 14.16
N THR A 456 11.85 -11.81 14.55
CA THR A 456 10.67 -12.63 14.32
C THR A 456 9.88 -12.92 15.58
N SER A 457 8.57 -12.87 15.47
CA SER A 457 7.60 -13.42 16.41
C SER A 457 7.43 -14.94 16.30
N ALA A 458 8.03 -15.58 15.29
CA ALA A 458 7.94 -17.02 15.15
C ALA A 458 8.63 -17.75 16.32
N THR A 459 8.12 -18.92 16.66
CA THR A 459 8.62 -19.77 17.75
C THR A 459 10.04 -20.34 17.52
N SER A 460 10.67 -20.00 16.39
CA SER A 460 12.06 -20.38 16.12
C SER A 460 13.00 -19.60 17.04
N SER A 461 13.89 -20.28 17.72
CA SER A 461 14.85 -19.72 18.68
C SER A 461 15.91 -18.79 18.06
N LYS A 462 15.84 -18.50 16.76
CA LYS A 462 16.82 -17.68 16.03
C LYS A 462 16.13 -16.82 14.99
N ASN A 463 16.46 -15.54 14.99
CA ASN A 463 16.07 -14.62 13.93
C ASN A 463 16.66 -15.08 12.58
N PRO A 464 15.87 -15.12 11.50
CA PRO A 464 16.36 -15.43 10.16
C PRO A 464 17.47 -14.47 9.75
N LYS A 465 18.59 -15.03 9.26
CA LYS A 465 19.72 -14.24 8.80
C LYS A 465 19.46 -13.63 7.43
N ALA A 466 19.79 -12.36 7.27
CA ALA A 466 19.67 -11.66 6.00
C ALA A 466 20.35 -12.44 4.87
N SER A 467 19.60 -12.72 3.81
CA SER A 467 20.09 -13.44 2.63
C SER A 467 19.18 -13.20 1.42
N ASP A 468 19.71 -13.46 0.23
CA ASP A 468 18.93 -13.39 -1.00
C ASP A 468 17.79 -14.44 -1.00
N LEU A 469 17.97 -15.60 -0.34
CA LEU A 469 16.91 -16.61 -0.20
C LEU A 469 15.67 -16.08 0.55
N ILE A 470 15.86 -15.09 1.43
CA ILE A 470 14.77 -14.43 2.16
C ILE A 470 14.23 -13.26 1.35
N PHE A 471 15.12 -12.39 0.85
CA PHE A 471 14.74 -11.09 0.35
C PHE A 471 14.44 -11.02 -1.15
N VAL A 472 14.88 -12.00 -1.95
CA VAL A 472 14.63 -12.04 -3.40
C VAL A 472 13.52 -13.06 -3.66
N VAL A 473 12.29 -12.57 -3.72
CA VAL A 473 11.13 -13.39 -4.06
C VAL A 473 11.22 -13.77 -5.55
N PRO A 474 11.02 -15.04 -5.91
CA PRO A 474 11.08 -15.46 -7.31
C PRO A 474 10.05 -14.70 -8.17
N LEU A 475 10.46 -14.33 -9.39
CA LEU A 475 9.52 -13.82 -10.38
C LEU A 475 8.50 -14.91 -10.72
N PRO A 476 7.24 -14.54 -11.03
CA PRO A 476 6.24 -15.48 -11.48
C PRO A 476 6.67 -16.29 -12.71
N ASP A 477 6.25 -17.54 -12.77
CA ASP A 477 6.52 -18.42 -13.91
C ASP A 477 5.95 -17.82 -15.21
N THR A 478 4.77 -17.22 -15.14
CA THR A 478 4.12 -16.55 -16.29
C THR A 478 4.96 -15.42 -16.86
N GLU A 479 5.78 -14.76 -16.05
CA GLU A 479 6.68 -13.70 -16.49
C GLU A 479 7.98 -14.27 -17.10
N THR A 480 8.47 -15.40 -16.58
CA THR A 480 9.74 -15.99 -17.03
C THR A 480 9.59 -16.90 -18.25
N GLU A 481 8.45 -17.59 -18.41
CA GLU A 481 8.19 -18.53 -19.50
C GLU A 481 7.77 -17.85 -20.83
N ASN A 482 7.25 -16.62 -20.77
CA ASN A 482 6.71 -15.88 -21.91
C ASN A 482 7.70 -14.86 -22.53
N ARG A 483 8.99 -14.90 -22.18
CA ARG A 483 10.03 -13.98 -22.66
C ARG A 483 11.00 -14.61 -23.65
#